data_4da4395fb16ada653a8908bda9475f90
#
_entry.id   4da4395fb16ada653a8908bda9475f90
#
_cell.length_a   1.000
_cell.length_b   1.000
_cell.length_c   1.000
_cell.angle_alpha   90.00
_cell.angle_beta   90.00
_cell.angle_gamma   90.00
#
_symmetry.space_group_name_H-M   'P 1'
#
loop_
_entity.id
_entity.type
_entity.pdbx_description
1 polymer ?
#
loop_
_entity_poly.entity_id
_entity_poly.type
_entity_poly.pdbx_seq_one_letter_code
_entity_poly.pdbx_strand_id
1 'polypeptide(L)'
;MRRLEVVFNLLVSFFFLEVITFCSVATYSLISIESVIALFIFDFLFISLAFPLTKSLPMKLGLLTLGNLVGVFCNSFFNMIRIVGMENFGETFRVFYAISFPVLNVSWIVTFWSLVLASLPNLKPNDKGELKSAA
;
A
#
# COMPACT_ATOMS: atom_id res chain seq x y z
N MET A 1 15.50 -21.25 12.14
CA MET A 1 15.29 -21.63 10.74
C MET A 1 13.83 -21.85 10.38
N ARG A 2 13.07 -22.64 11.12
CA ARG A 2 11.64 -22.85 10.87
C ARG A 2 10.81 -21.55 10.82
N ARG A 3 11.12 -20.57 11.66
CA ARG A 3 10.41 -19.28 11.66
C ARG A 3 10.65 -18.49 10.38
N LEU A 4 11.86 -18.54 9.83
CA LEU A 4 12.20 -17.83 8.60
C LEU A 4 11.47 -18.43 7.40
N GLU A 5 11.41 -19.76 7.33
CA GLU A 5 10.68 -20.47 6.26
C GLU A 5 9.18 -20.18 6.30
N VAL A 6 8.58 -20.19 7.49
CA VAL A 6 7.17 -19.88 7.67
C VAL A 6 6.89 -18.43 7.25
N VAL A 7 7.72 -17.49 7.66
CA VAL A 7 7.59 -16.08 7.27
C VAL A 7 7.73 -15.93 5.76
N PHE A 8 8.73 -16.59 5.17
CA PHE A 8 8.94 -16.55 3.73
C PHE A 8 7.75 -17.11 2.96
N ASN A 9 7.24 -18.28 3.38
CA ASN A 9 6.08 -18.91 2.75
C ASN A 9 4.81 -18.04 2.87
N LEU A 10 4.61 -17.41 4.01
CA LEU A 10 3.50 -16.48 4.21
C LEU A 10 3.62 -15.26 3.30
N LEU A 11 4.80 -14.70 3.15
CA LEU A 11 5.05 -13.57 2.27
C LEU A 11 4.81 -13.94 0.80
N VAL A 12 5.29 -15.10 0.38
CA VAL A 12 5.08 -15.61 -0.98
C VAL A 12 3.59 -15.84 -1.24
N SER A 13 2.89 -16.47 -0.30
CA SER A 13 1.44 -16.71 -0.42
C SER A 13 0.66 -15.41 -0.49
N PHE A 14 1.01 -14.44 0.35
CA PHE A 14 0.40 -13.12 0.37
C PHE A 14 0.64 -12.38 -0.95
N PHE A 15 1.87 -12.42 -1.46
CA PHE A 15 2.22 -11.82 -2.75
C PHE A 15 1.41 -12.43 -3.91
N PHE A 16 1.26 -13.76 -3.94
CA PHE A 16 0.41 -14.43 -4.94
C PHE A 16 -1.04 -13.98 -4.86
N LEU A 17 -1.58 -13.88 -3.65
CA LEU A 17 -2.94 -13.41 -3.42
C LEU A 17 -3.11 -11.97 -3.93
N GLU A 18 -2.14 -11.11 -3.68
CA GLU A 18 -2.15 -9.73 -4.19
C GLU A 18 -2.12 -9.68 -5.71
N VAL A 19 -1.24 -10.45 -6.34
CA VAL A 19 -1.15 -10.54 -7.80
C VAL A 19 -2.49 -10.93 -8.39
N ILE A 20 -3.12 -11.98 -7.86
CA ILE A 20 -4.43 -12.45 -8.32
C ILE A 20 -5.48 -11.36 -8.14
N THR A 21 -5.51 -10.71 -6.98
CA THR A 21 -6.47 -9.65 -6.67
C THR A 21 -6.30 -8.45 -7.62
N PHE A 22 -5.08 -7.99 -7.82
CA PHE A 22 -4.80 -6.85 -8.69
C PHE A 22 -5.10 -7.15 -10.15
N CYS A 23 -4.76 -8.36 -10.62
CA CYS A 23 -5.10 -8.78 -11.98
C CYS A 23 -6.61 -8.85 -12.17
N SER A 24 -7.35 -9.34 -11.18
CA SER A 24 -8.81 -9.40 -11.23
C SER A 24 -9.42 -7.99 -11.30
N VAL A 25 -8.96 -7.09 -10.42
CA VAL A 25 -9.44 -5.71 -10.39
C VAL A 25 -9.11 -4.97 -11.70
N ALA A 26 -7.93 -5.22 -12.26
CA ALA A 26 -7.54 -4.64 -13.56
C ALA A 26 -8.41 -5.19 -14.71
N THR A 27 -8.73 -6.50 -14.67
CA THR A 27 -9.60 -7.13 -15.68
C THR A 27 -11.00 -6.51 -15.69
N TYR A 28 -11.53 -6.15 -14.52
CA TYR A 28 -12.81 -5.45 -14.41
C TYR A 28 -12.72 -3.95 -14.71
N SER A 29 -11.58 -3.46 -15.16
CA SER A 29 -11.34 -2.04 -15.51
C SER A 29 -11.56 -1.06 -14.34
N LEU A 30 -11.50 -1.55 -13.11
CA LEU A 30 -11.61 -0.71 -11.92
C LEU A 30 -10.35 0.14 -11.71
N ILE A 31 -9.19 -0.42 -12.07
CA ILE A 31 -7.91 0.29 -12.02
C ILE A 31 -7.15 0.07 -13.32
N SER A 32 -6.24 0.98 -13.66
CA SER A 32 -5.35 0.84 -14.81
C SER A 32 -4.14 -0.03 -14.49
N ILE A 33 -3.43 -0.48 -15.53
CA ILE A 33 -2.19 -1.24 -15.38
C ILE A 33 -1.14 -0.41 -14.65
N GLU A 34 -1.06 0.89 -14.93
CA GLU A 34 -0.16 1.82 -14.24
C GLU A 34 -0.45 1.87 -12.75
N SER A 35 -1.72 1.78 -12.37
CA SER A 35 -2.12 1.70 -10.96
C SER A 35 -1.64 0.42 -10.28
N VAL A 36 -1.70 -0.70 -10.98
CA VAL A 36 -1.16 -1.99 -10.48
C VAL A 36 0.35 -1.86 -10.23
N ILE A 37 1.08 -1.25 -11.15
CA ILE A 37 2.52 -1.00 -10.98
C ILE A 37 2.78 -0.11 -9.76
N ALA A 38 2.00 0.95 -9.58
CA ALA A 38 2.12 1.83 -8.42
C ALA A 38 1.89 1.09 -7.10
N LEU A 39 0.91 0.18 -7.05
CA LEU A 39 0.63 -0.65 -5.89
C LEU A 39 1.78 -1.63 -5.59
N PHE A 40 2.37 -2.25 -6.60
CA PHE A 40 3.54 -3.10 -6.41
C PHE A 40 4.76 -2.32 -5.92
N ILE A 41 4.98 -1.11 -6.40
CA ILE A 41 6.03 -0.23 -5.89
C ILE A 41 5.78 0.08 -4.41
N PHE A 42 4.55 0.39 -4.04
CA PHE A 42 4.16 0.61 -2.64
C PHE A 42 4.47 -0.62 -1.78
N ASP A 43 4.08 -1.81 -2.23
CA ASP A 43 4.33 -3.06 -1.52
C ASP A 43 5.82 -3.31 -1.31
N PHE A 44 6.61 -3.12 -2.36
CA PHE A 44 8.05 -3.28 -2.29
C PHE A 44 8.69 -2.30 -1.29
N LEU A 45 8.30 -1.03 -1.33
CA LEU A 45 8.77 -0.02 -0.39
C LEU A 45 8.34 -0.35 1.04
N PHE A 46 7.12 -0.82 1.21
CA PHE A 46 6.60 -1.19 2.53
C PHE A 46 7.40 -2.35 3.12
N ILE A 47 7.60 -3.41 2.34
CA ILE A 47 8.39 -4.58 2.78
C ILE A 47 9.82 -4.16 3.11
N SER A 48 10.43 -3.31 2.28
CA SER A 48 11.82 -2.88 2.47
C SER A 48 12.01 -1.98 3.69
N LEU A 49 11.06 -1.09 3.96
CA LEU A 49 11.22 -0.03 4.97
C LEU A 49 10.44 -0.29 6.27
N ALA A 50 9.23 -0.82 6.17
CA ALA A 50 8.37 -1.00 7.35
C ALA A 50 8.60 -2.33 8.06
N PHE A 51 9.00 -3.37 7.36
CA PHE A 51 9.26 -4.67 7.98
C PHE A 51 10.26 -4.62 9.12
N PRO A 52 11.39 -3.89 9.02
CA PRO A 52 12.32 -3.77 10.14
C PRO A 52 11.79 -2.96 11.32
N LEU A 53 10.77 -2.12 11.12
CA LEU A 53 10.28 -1.19 12.15
C LEU A 53 9.36 -1.84 13.18
N THR A 54 8.73 -2.97 12.85
CA THR A 54 7.83 -3.66 13.76
C THR A 54 8.27 -5.12 13.93
N LYS A 55 8.04 -5.68 15.12
CA LYS A 55 8.36 -7.08 15.41
C LYS A 55 7.17 -8.02 15.20
N SER A 56 5.96 -7.48 15.13
CA SER A 56 4.73 -8.26 14.98
C SER A 56 4.40 -8.52 13.52
N LEU A 57 4.44 -9.78 13.10
CA LEU A 57 4.08 -10.18 11.73
C LEU A 57 2.61 -9.91 11.39
N PRO A 58 1.61 -10.23 12.25
CA PRO A 58 0.21 -9.94 11.95
C PRO A 58 -0.04 -8.45 11.70
N MET A 59 0.62 -7.59 12.46
CA MET A 59 0.51 -6.14 12.31
C MET A 59 1.10 -5.65 11.00
N LYS A 60 2.26 -6.17 10.60
CA LYS A 60 2.88 -5.87 9.30
C LYS A 60 1.97 -6.23 8.14
N LEU A 61 1.41 -7.43 8.16
CA LEU A 61 0.48 -7.90 7.13
C LEU A 61 -0.82 -7.10 7.14
N GLY A 62 -1.33 -6.75 8.32
CA GLY A 62 -2.50 -5.90 8.46
C GLY A 62 -2.31 -4.52 7.88
N LEU A 63 -1.18 -3.87 8.17
CA LEU A 63 -0.83 -2.55 7.63
C LEU A 63 -0.61 -2.60 6.12
N LEU A 64 0.05 -3.64 5.62
CA LEU A 64 0.26 -3.84 4.19
C LEU A 64 -1.07 -4.03 3.46
N THR A 65 -1.96 -4.85 3.99
CA THR A 65 -3.31 -5.06 3.44
C THR A 65 -4.12 -3.77 3.44
N LEU A 66 -4.08 -3.01 4.54
CA LEU A 66 -4.77 -1.73 4.63
C LEU A 66 -4.24 -0.73 3.60
N GLY A 67 -2.91 -0.66 3.43
CA GLY A 67 -2.27 0.19 2.43
C GLY A 67 -2.70 -0.17 1.02
N ASN A 68 -2.77 -1.45 0.70
CA ASN A 68 -3.24 -1.92 -0.60
C ASN A 68 -4.72 -1.59 -0.83
N LEU A 69 -5.58 -1.74 0.18
CA LEU A 69 -6.99 -1.35 0.07
C LEU A 69 -7.14 0.14 -0.18
N VAL A 70 -6.41 0.97 0.56
CA VAL A 70 -6.40 2.43 0.35
C VAL A 70 -5.89 2.76 -1.05
N GLY A 71 -4.84 2.10 -1.50
CA GLY A 71 -4.27 2.28 -2.84
C GLY A 71 -5.24 1.91 -3.95
N VAL A 72 -5.92 0.78 -3.84
CA VAL A 72 -6.95 0.36 -4.80
C VAL A 72 -8.10 1.37 -4.83
N PHE A 73 -8.56 1.80 -3.67
CA PHE A 73 -9.63 2.81 -3.57
C PHE A 73 -9.23 4.12 -4.23
N CYS A 74 -8.06 4.65 -3.91
CA CYS A 74 -7.54 5.88 -4.50
C CYS A 74 -7.38 5.77 -6.01
N ASN A 75 -6.80 4.68 -6.49
CA ASN A 75 -6.58 4.47 -7.92
C ASN A 75 -7.88 4.23 -8.68
N SER A 76 -8.88 3.59 -8.07
CA SER A 76 -10.22 3.48 -8.66
C SER A 76 -10.86 4.86 -8.83
N PHE A 77 -10.72 5.72 -7.84
CA PHE A 77 -11.17 7.10 -7.89
C PHE A 77 -10.44 7.90 -8.97
N PHE A 78 -9.14 7.76 -9.07
CA PHE A 78 -8.33 8.40 -10.11
C PHE A 78 -8.73 7.93 -11.51
N ASN A 79 -8.99 6.63 -11.68
CA ASN A 79 -9.45 6.09 -12.96
C ASN A 79 -10.82 6.66 -13.35
N MET A 80 -11.72 6.86 -12.38
CA MET A 80 -13.02 7.50 -12.62
C MET A 80 -12.85 8.94 -13.07
N ILE A 81 -11.97 9.70 -12.43
CA ILE A 81 -11.64 11.07 -12.84
C ILE A 81 -11.08 11.09 -14.27
N ARG A 82 -10.21 10.13 -14.61
CA ARG A 82 -9.65 10.01 -15.95
C ARG A 82 -10.73 9.82 -17.00
N ILE A 83 -11.65 8.89 -16.78
CA ILE A 83 -12.74 8.59 -17.73
C ILE A 83 -13.63 9.83 -17.93
N VAL A 84 -14.10 10.41 -16.84
CA VAL A 84 -14.97 11.60 -16.88
C VAL A 84 -14.25 12.79 -17.52
N GLY A 85 -13.00 13.00 -17.17
CA GLY A 85 -12.20 14.09 -17.72
C GLY A 85 -11.93 13.93 -19.21
N MET A 86 -11.65 12.72 -19.69
CA MET A 86 -11.44 12.45 -21.11
C MET A 86 -12.72 12.63 -21.93
N GLU A 87 -13.87 12.27 -21.37
CA GLU A 87 -15.16 12.49 -22.02
C GLU A 87 -15.50 13.98 -22.18
N ASN A 88 -15.14 14.81 -21.20
CA ASN A 88 -15.47 16.23 -21.18
C ASN A 88 -14.40 17.13 -21.82
N PHE A 89 -13.12 16.78 -21.71
CA PHE A 89 -12.00 17.64 -22.14
C PHE A 89 -11.11 17.02 -23.21
N GLY A 90 -11.29 15.73 -23.55
CA GLY A 90 -10.58 15.05 -24.63
C GLY A 90 -9.09 14.86 -24.39
N GLU A 91 -8.30 15.00 -25.47
CA GLU A 91 -6.84 14.73 -25.49
C GLU A 91 -6.03 15.62 -24.53
N THR A 92 -6.46 16.86 -24.32
CA THR A 92 -5.77 17.78 -23.40
C THR A 92 -5.80 17.25 -21.97
N PHE A 93 -6.92 16.68 -21.57
CA PHE A 93 -7.05 16.07 -20.25
C PHE A 93 -6.18 14.82 -20.12
N ARG A 94 -6.06 14.03 -21.18
CA ARG A 94 -5.18 12.84 -21.19
C ARG A 94 -3.74 13.19 -20.85
N VAL A 95 -3.20 14.23 -21.46
CA VAL A 95 -1.84 14.72 -21.20
C VAL A 95 -1.73 15.23 -19.76
N PHE A 96 -2.68 16.02 -19.32
CA PHE A 96 -2.74 16.52 -17.94
C PHE A 96 -2.78 15.37 -16.92
N TYR A 97 -3.62 14.38 -17.16
CA TYR A 97 -3.72 13.21 -16.28
C TYR A 97 -2.42 12.40 -16.25
N ALA A 98 -1.79 12.19 -17.39
CA ALA A 98 -0.53 11.45 -17.46
C ALA A 98 0.59 12.11 -16.63
N ILE A 99 0.60 13.43 -16.55
CA ILE A 99 1.55 14.19 -15.71
C ILE A 99 1.14 14.14 -14.23
N SER A 100 -0.16 14.25 -13.95
CA SER A 100 -0.69 14.33 -12.58
C SER A 100 -0.72 12.97 -11.88
N PHE A 101 -0.85 11.89 -12.60
CA PHE A 101 -1.02 10.53 -12.05
C PHE A 101 0.11 10.11 -11.11
N PRO A 102 1.40 10.25 -11.46
CA PRO A 102 2.49 9.93 -10.53
C PRO A 102 2.44 10.78 -9.25
N VAL A 103 2.10 12.07 -9.37
CA VAL A 103 1.99 12.97 -8.23
C VAL A 103 0.86 12.54 -7.29
N LEU A 104 -0.28 12.15 -7.83
CA LEU A 104 -1.41 11.64 -7.05
C LEU A 104 -1.06 10.36 -6.30
N ASN A 105 -0.35 9.44 -6.94
CA ASN A 105 0.10 8.21 -6.30
C ASN A 105 1.12 8.48 -5.19
N VAL A 106 2.09 9.35 -5.42
CA VAL A 106 3.05 9.76 -4.38
C VAL A 106 2.32 10.40 -3.21
N SER A 107 1.31 11.23 -3.47
CA SER A 107 0.55 11.92 -2.43
C SER A 107 -0.15 10.95 -1.47
N TRP A 108 -0.86 9.95 -1.98
CA TRP A 108 -1.54 9.00 -1.10
C TRP A 108 -0.54 8.07 -0.38
N ILE A 109 0.54 7.68 -1.05
CA ILE A 109 1.60 6.86 -0.44
C ILE A 109 2.26 7.60 0.72
N VAL A 110 2.65 8.85 0.52
CA VAL A 110 3.26 9.67 1.57
C VAL A 110 2.30 9.90 2.72
N THR A 111 1.04 10.17 2.44
CA THR A 111 0.00 10.35 3.48
C THR A 111 -0.17 9.08 4.30
N PHE A 112 -0.29 7.93 3.65
CA PHE A 112 -0.42 6.63 4.32
C PHE A 112 0.81 6.34 5.19
N TRP A 113 2.02 6.54 4.65
CA TRP A 113 3.26 6.34 5.38
C TRP A 113 3.36 7.24 6.61
N SER A 114 2.98 8.51 6.46
CA SER A 114 2.98 9.48 7.56
C SER A 114 2.04 9.03 8.68
N LEU A 115 0.86 8.53 8.34
CA LEU A 115 -0.09 8.01 9.31
C LEU A 115 0.44 6.73 10.00
N VAL A 116 1.04 5.83 9.25
CA VAL A 116 1.63 4.60 9.80
C VAL A 116 2.77 4.94 10.77
N LEU A 117 3.68 5.81 10.38
CA LEU A 117 4.81 6.21 11.23
C LEU A 117 4.34 6.93 12.49
N ALA A 118 3.30 7.77 12.38
CA ALA A 118 2.71 8.45 13.55
C ALA A 118 2.02 7.47 14.50
N SER A 119 1.47 6.38 13.98
CA SER A 119 0.75 5.36 14.78
C SER A 119 1.68 4.34 15.44
N LEU A 120 2.86 4.08 14.87
CA LEU A 120 3.80 3.06 15.36
C LEU A 120 4.21 3.25 16.84
N PRO A 121 4.49 4.45 17.36
CA PRO A 121 4.81 4.64 18.77
C PRO A 121 3.69 4.22 19.72
N ASN A 122 2.44 4.36 19.29
CA ASN A 122 1.27 4.00 20.08
C ASN A 122 1.00 2.48 20.06
N LEU A 123 1.57 1.78 19.10
CA LEU A 123 1.39 0.36 18.88
C LEU A 123 2.52 -0.48 19.47
N LYS A 124 3.62 0.15 19.92
CA LYS A 124 4.68 -0.56 20.63
C LYS A 124 4.20 -0.94 22.03
N PRO A 125 4.42 -2.20 22.48
CA PRO A 125 4.20 -2.56 23.85
C PRO A 125 5.00 -1.61 24.76
N ASN A 126 4.37 -1.22 25.84
CA ASN A 126 4.87 -0.18 26.73
C ASN A 126 6.06 -0.71 27.55
N ASP A 127 7.26 -0.67 26.99
CA ASP A 127 8.50 -1.06 27.68
C ASP A 127 8.75 -0.27 28.96
N LYS A 128 8.07 0.86 29.11
CA LYS A 128 8.15 1.69 30.32
C LYS A 128 7.56 1.01 31.56
N GLY A 129 6.66 0.05 31.37
CA GLY A 129 6.11 -0.74 32.46
C GLY A 129 7.10 -1.75 33.05
N GLU A 130 7.92 -2.35 32.21
CA GLU A 130 8.94 -3.29 32.63
C GLU A 130 10.11 -2.61 33.35
N LEU A 131 10.50 -1.43 32.88
CA LEU A 131 11.57 -0.64 33.53
C LEU A 131 11.14 -0.15 34.93
N LYS A 132 9.88 0.15 35.15
CA LYS A 132 9.38 0.54 36.48
C LYS A 132 9.23 -0.65 37.43
N SER A 133 8.99 -1.85 36.93
CA SER A 133 8.89 -3.05 37.75
C SER A 133 10.29 -3.64 38.08
N ALA A 134 11.32 -3.30 37.32
CA ALA A 134 12.70 -3.71 37.56
C ALA A 134 13.44 -2.74 38.52
N ALA A 135 12.92 -1.58 38.74
CA ALA A 135 13.46 -0.60 39.69
C ALA A 135 12.80 -0.74 41.04
#